data_11f5e292725e6e609c4d5d7490cc304b
#
_entry.id   11f5e292725e6e609c4d5d7490cc304b
#
_cell.length_a   1.000
_cell.length_b   1.000
_cell.length_c   1.000
_cell.angle_alpha   90.00
_cell.angle_beta   90.00
_cell.angle_gamma   90.00
#
_symmetry.space_group_name_H-M   'P 1'
#
loop_
_entity.id
_entity.type
_entity.pdbx_description
1 polymer ?
#
loop_
_entity_poly.entity_id
_entity_poly.type
_entity_poly.pdbx_seq_one_letter_code
_entity_poly.pdbx_strand_id
1 'polypeptide(L)'
;MPPPRTGPVYHEVMERHQRHRLLRRLSSLLLVVGGVVLAYPFWSAGYASIQQGRLGHALSRSQVTFDAVIRAERAALAQLSRPEDRAARLAGLFEVKLRPGQAIGRIRIPRIGLDRVVLEGVRLPPSFDGLYNQAFLRDGPTHYGTTPLPGEGRPFAVAGHRTTYGAPFYRLNQLSPGDGIFVTTPYGVFEYRVAKVTAVSPDDVSVLYDRGYDLVLTTCHPPYRAAKRLVVWADLSGLTVRGNR
;
A
#
# COMPACT_ATOMS: atom_id res chain seq x y z
N MET A 1 62.00 -43.58 24.48
CA MET A 1 61.31 -42.40 25.00
C MET A 1 59.82 -42.71 25.03
N PRO A 2 59.14 -42.74 26.16
CA PRO A 2 57.72 -42.95 26.21
C PRO A 2 56.98 -41.66 25.71
N PRO A 3 55.80 -41.76 25.07
CA PRO A 3 55.03 -40.61 24.62
C PRO A 3 54.49 -39.80 25.80
N PRO A 4 54.34 -38.49 25.66
CA PRO A 4 53.83 -37.64 26.76
C PRO A 4 52.40 -38.07 27.11
N ARG A 5 52.18 -38.38 28.39
CA ARG A 5 50.85 -38.64 28.95
C ARG A 5 50.02 -37.36 28.85
N THR A 6 49.13 -37.27 27.91
CA THR A 6 48.05 -36.27 27.85
C THR A 6 47.06 -36.63 28.94
N GLY A 7 47.22 -36.06 30.12
CA GLY A 7 46.35 -36.29 31.25
C GLY A 7 44.95 -35.67 31.04
N PRO A 8 43.91 -36.14 31.76
CA PRO A 8 42.51 -35.70 31.64
C PRO A 8 42.32 -34.18 31.72
N VAL A 9 43.23 -33.47 32.40
CA VAL A 9 43.21 -32.01 32.55
C VAL A 9 43.39 -31.27 31.21
N TYR A 10 44.18 -31.81 30.27
CA TYR A 10 44.34 -31.18 28.94
C TYR A 10 43.10 -31.29 28.08
N HIS A 11 42.35 -32.36 28.15
CA HIS A 11 41.07 -32.53 27.42
C HIS A 11 40.03 -31.55 27.95
N GLU A 12 39.92 -31.39 29.25
CA GLU A 12 38.93 -30.50 29.89
C GLU A 12 39.22 -29.02 29.59
N VAL A 13 40.46 -28.60 29.55
CA VAL A 13 40.89 -27.24 29.20
C VAL A 13 40.62 -26.95 27.71
N MET A 14 40.89 -27.91 26.81
CA MET A 14 40.61 -27.78 25.39
C MET A 14 39.12 -27.68 25.11
N GLU A 15 38.27 -28.49 25.72
CA GLU A 15 36.83 -28.43 25.59
C GLU A 15 36.26 -27.09 26.10
N ARG A 16 36.75 -26.56 27.23
CA ARG A 16 36.33 -25.23 27.72
C ARG A 16 36.71 -24.13 26.75
N HIS A 17 37.87 -24.14 26.14
CA HIS A 17 38.29 -23.15 25.15
C HIS A 17 37.44 -23.25 23.87
N GLN A 18 37.11 -24.44 23.42
CA GLN A 18 36.26 -24.64 22.25
C GLN A 18 34.82 -24.16 22.52
N ARG A 19 34.25 -24.46 23.69
CA ARG A 19 32.93 -23.97 24.14
C ARG A 19 32.92 -22.43 24.21
N HIS A 20 33.92 -21.80 24.77
CA HIS A 20 34.03 -20.34 24.84
C HIS A 20 34.10 -19.69 23.44
N ARG A 21 34.86 -20.29 22.52
CA ARG A 21 34.95 -19.81 21.14
C ARG A 21 33.59 -19.98 20.41
N LEU A 22 32.90 -21.08 20.62
CA LEU A 22 31.58 -21.34 20.06
C LEU A 22 30.54 -20.34 20.61
N LEU A 23 30.53 -20.14 21.93
CA LEU A 23 29.61 -19.19 22.57
C LEU A 23 29.86 -17.74 22.09
N ARG A 24 31.13 -17.32 21.95
CA ARG A 24 31.46 -16.00 21.39
C ARG A 24 30.97 -15.85 19.95
N ARG A 25 31.13 -16.88 19.10
CA ARG A 25 30.65 -16.87 17.72
C ARG A 25 29.11 -16.82 17.66
N LEU A 26 28.43 -17.60 18.51
CA LEU A 26 26.98 -17.58 18.62
C LEU A 26 26.47 -16.21 19.11
N SER A 27 27.09 -15.63 20.13
CA SER A 27 26.68 -14.31 20.62
C SER A 27 26.92 -13.22 19.58
N SER A 28 28.04 -13.26 18.84
CA SER A 28 28.28 -12.32 17.73
C SER A 28 27.26 -12.48 16.61
N LEU A 29 26.93 -13.73 16.25
CA LEU A 29 25.89 -14.00 15.25
C LEU A 29 24.52 -13.44 15.70
N LEU A 30 24.15 -13.69 16.96
CA LEU A 30 22.88 -13.18 17.52
C LEU A 30 22.84 -11.64 17.54
N LEU A 31 23.97 -10.99 17.86
CA LEU A 31 24.07 -9.53 17.81
C LEU A 31 23.89 -8.99 16.38
N VAL A 32 24.52 -9.64 15.39
CA VAL A 32 24.38 -9.26 13.99
C VAL A 32 22.91 -9.45 13.52
N VAL A 33 22.34 -10.62 13.79
CA VAL A 33 20.94 -10.91 13.44
C VAL A 33 20.00 -9.92 14.13
N GLY A 34 20.19 -9.67 15.42
CA GLY A 34 19.41 -8.67 16.16
C GLY A 34 19.54 -7.27 15.58
N GLY A 35 20.77 -6.86 15.21
CA GLY A 35 21.01 -5.59 14.53
C GLY A 35 20.30 -5.47 13.18
N VAL A 36 20.32 -6.53 12.36
CA VAL A 36 19.60 -6.57 11.07
C VAL A 36 18.10 -6.48 11.28
N VAL A 37 17.54 -7.22 12.24
CA VAL A 37 16.12 -7.18 12.57
C VAL A 37 15.69 -5.79 13.03
N LEU A 38 16.49 -5.14 13.89
CA LEU A 38 16.22 -3.78 14.36
C LEU A 38 16.38 -2.72 13.26
N ALA A 39 17.29 -2.91 12.30
CA ALA A 39 17.50 -1.99 11.18
C ALA A 39 16.44 -2.11 10.09
N TYR A 40 15.78 -3.28 9.96
CA TYR A 40 14.82 -3.56 8.90
C TYR A 40 13.67 -2.54 8.77
N PRO A 41 13.00 -2.09 9.85
CA PRO A 41 11.93 -1.08 9.76
C PRO A 41 12.42 0.24 9.16
N PHE A 42 13.62 0.69 9.56
CA PHE A 42 14.21 1.94 9.07
C PHE A 42 14.58 1.83 7.59
N TRP A 43 15.20 0.72 7.20
CA TRP A 43 15.54 0.45 5.81
C TRP A 43 14.28 0.37 4.94
N SER A 44 13.26 -0.37 5.37
CA SER A 44 12.00 -0.51 4.60
C SER A 44 11.24 0.81 4.48
N ALA A 45 11.29 1.67 5.50
CA ALA A 45 10.71 3.01 5.46
C ALA A 45 11.48 3.94 4.50
N GLY A 46 12.81 3.91 4.54
CA GLY A 46 13.67 4.66 3.60
C GLY A 46 13.43 4.23 2.16
N TYR A 47 13.36 2.94 1.90
CA TYR A 47 13.03 2.40 0.58
C TYR A 47 11.68 2.92 0.08
N ALA A 48 10.63 2.80 0.90
CA ALA A 48 9.28 3.28 0.54
C ALA A 48 9.26 4.78 0.27
N SER A 49 10.01 5.59 1.02
CA SER A 49 10.11 7.04 0.81
C SER A 49 10.73 7.38 -0.54
N ILE A 50 11.83 6.71 -0.92
CA ILE A 50 12.48 6.90 -2.22
C ILE A 50 11.53 6.52 -3.37
N GLN A 51 10.85 5.38 -3.25
CA GLN A 51 9.90 4.92 -4.25
C GLN A 51 8.71 5.87 -4.39
N GLN A 52 8.16 6.37 -3.28
CA GLN A 52 7.09 7.36 -3.30
C GLN A 52 7.52 8.67 -3.99
N GLY A 53 8.77 9.11 -3.84
CA GLY A 53 9.32 10.24 -4.58
C GLY A 53 9.34 9.99 -6.08
N ARG A 54 9.86 8.85 -6.53
CA ARG A 54 9.87 8.44 -7.96
C ARG A 54 8.47 8.36 -8.54
N LEU A 55 7.54 7.75 -7.80
CA LEU A 55 6.14 7.62 -8.19
C LEU A 55 5.44 8.98 -8.29
N GLY A 56 5.76 9.93 -7.39
CA GLY A 56 5.27 11.31 -7.47
C GLY A 56 5.66 11.99 -8.78
N HIS A 57 6.92 11.86 -9.20
CA HIS A 57 7.38 12.37 -10.50
C HIS A 57 6.73 11.65 -11.69
N ALA A 58 6.52 10.32 -11.59
CA ALA A 58 5.82 9.56 -12.63
C ALA A 58 4.36 10.00 -12.75
N LEU A 59 3.68 10.22 -11.63
CA LEU A 59 2.30 10.71 -11.60
C LEU A 59 2.19 12.11 -12.23
N SER A 60 3.11 13.03 -11.91
CA SER A 60 3.12 14.37 -12.51
C SER A 60 3.29 14.32 -14.03
N ARG A 61 4.17 13.44 -14.55
CA ARG A 61 4.32 13.24 -16.00
C ARG A 61 3.05 12.65 -16.62
N SER A 62 2.42 11.68 -15.96
CA SER A 62 1.15 11.10 -16.39
C SER A 62 0.05 12.17 -16.47
N GLN A 63 -0.03 13.09 -15.50
CA GLN A 63 -0.97 14.20 -15.53
C GLN A 63 -0.79 15.09 -16.76
N VAL A 64 0.45 15.50 -17.07
CA VAL A 64 0.76 16.32 -18.24
C VAL A 64 0.36 15.62 -19.54
N THR A 65 0.66 14.32 -19.65
CA THR A 65 0.29 13.53 -20.83
C THR A 65 -1.24 13.39 -20.94
N PHE A 66 -1.93 13.18 -19.83
CA PHE A 66 -3.38 13.02 -19.81
C PHE A 66 -4.14 14.33 -20.10
N ASP A 67 -3.55 15.49 -19.82
CA ASP A 67 -4.10 16.79 -20.21
C ASP A 67 -4.28 16.92 -21.73
N ALA A 68 -3.43 16.28 -22.52
CA ALA A 68 -3.61 16.21 -23.99
C ALA A 68 -4.86 15.38 -24.35
N VAL A 69 -5.10 14.27 -23.64
CA VAL A 69 -6.31 13.45 -23.81
C VAL A 69 -7.56 14.25 -23.45
N ILE A 70 -7.54 14.96 -22.32
CA ILE A 70 -8.68 15.82 -21.90
C ILE A 70 -8.96 16.88 -22.96
N ARG A 71 -7.94 17.51 -23.53
CA ARG A 71 -8.10 18.51 -24.61
C ARG A 71 -8.71 17.89 -25.87
N ALA A 72 -8.28 16.69 -26.26
CA ALA A 72 -8.82 15.99 -27.41
C ALA A 72 -10.31 15.58 -27.23
N GLU A 73 -10.67 15.22 -26.00
CA GLU A 73 -12.03 14.80 -25.65
C GLU A 73 -12.96 15.96 -25.29
N ARG A 74 -12.50 17.21 -25.36
CA ARG A 74 -13.26 18.40 -24.90
C ARG A 74 -14.69 18.47 -25.46
N ALA A 75 -14.86 18.23 -26.76
CA ALA A 75 -16.16 18.29 -27.39
C ALA A 75 -17.13 17.20 -26.88
N ALA A 76 -16.65 15.97 -26.69
CA ALA A 76 -17.43 14.88 -26.13
C ALA A 76 -17.77 15.14 -24.66
N LEU A 77 -16.80 15.64 -23.88
CA LEU A 77 -17.01 15.95 -22.46
C LEU A 77 -18.03 17.10 -22.27
N ALA A 78 -18.09 18.06 -23.20
CA ALA A 78 -19.05 19.16 -23.15
C ALA A 78 -20.50 18.71 -23.32
N GLN A 79 -20.74 17.54 -23.94
CA GLN A 79 -22.06 16.95 -24.08
C GLN A 79 -22.56 16.24 -22.83
N LEU A 80 -21.65 15.94 -21.89
CA LEU A 80 -21.98 15.31 -20.62
C LEU A 80 -22.31 16.38 -19.58
N SER A 81 -23.54 16.42 -19.10
CA SER A 81 -24.00 17.42 -18.14
C SER A 81 -23.53 17.13 -16.72
N ARG A 82 -23.50 15.85 -16.32
CA ARG A 82 -23.12 15.45 -14.95
C ARG A 82 -21.61 15.27 -14.78
N PRO A 83 -21.04 15.75 -13.67
CA PRO A 83 -19.62 15.53 -13.35
C PRO A 83 -19.25 14.04 -13.30
N GLU A 84 -20.16 13.19 -12.80
CA GLU A 84 -19.93 11.74 -12.66
C GLU A 84 -19.75 11.09 -14.05
N ASP A 85 -20.56 11.45 -15.04
CA ASP A 85 -20.47 10.90 -16.40
C ASP A 85 -19.12 11.31 -17.06
N ARG A 86 -18.69 12.54 -16.81
CA ARG A 86 -17.37 13.03 -17.27
C ARG A 86 -16.23 12.27 -16.59
N ALA A 87 -16.33 12.06 -15.27
CA ALA A 87 -15.35 11.30 -14.52
C ALA A 87 -15.25 9.87 -15.04
N ALA A 88 -16.38 9.20 -15.25
CA ALA A 88 -16.44 7.84 -15.77
C ALA A 88 -15.81 7.75 -17.18
N ARG A 89 -16.12 8.71 -18.07
CA ARG A 89 -15.51 8.76 -19.41
C ARG A 89 -13.98 8.90 -19.33
N LEU A 90 -13.50 9.82 -18.51
CA LEU A 90 -12.06 10.08 -18.37
C LEU A 90 -11.34 8.93 -17.66
N ALA A 91 -11.96 8.30 -16.67
CA ALA A 91 -11.43 7.13 -15.99
C ALA A 91 -11.24 5.98 -16.98
N GLY A 92 -12.23 5.65 -17.80
CA GLY A 92 -12.12 4.62 -18.83
C GLY A 92 -11.02 4.91 -19.84
N LEU A 93 -10.85 6.17 -20.29
CA LEU A 93 -9.75 6.56 -21.16
C LEU A 93 -8.37 6.43 -20.49
N PHE A 94 -8.30 6.68 -19.20
CA PHE A 94 -7.08 6.50 -18.41
C PHE A 94 -6.76 5.00 -18.24
N GLU A 95 -7.76 4.20 -17.94
CA GLU A 95 -7.65 2.76 -17.70
C GLU A 95 -7.07 1.98 -18.89
N VAL A 96 -7.46 2.32 -20.12
CA VAL A 96 -7.01 1.64 -21.36
C VAL A 96 -5.49 1.55 -21.47
N LYS A 97 -4.77 2.53 -20.93
CA LYS A 97 -3.30 2.60 -20.97
C LYS A 97 -2.62 2.18 -19.67
N LEU A 98 -3.41 1.87 -18.66
CA LEU A 98 -2.92 1.60 -17.32
C LEU A 98 -2.31 0.19 -17.23
N ARG A 99 -1.15 0.10 -16.57
CA ARG A 99 -0.43 -1.15 -16.33
C ARG A 99 -0.18 -1.36 -14.85
N PRO A 100 -0.14 -2.61 -14.37
CA PRO A 100 0.24 -2.90 -13.00
C PRO A 100 1.55 -2.22 -12.58
N GLY A 101 1.58 -1.64 -11.38
CA GLY A 101 2.70 -0.88 -10.85
C GLY A 101 2.76 0.60 -11.27
N GLN A 102 1.92 1.05 -12.20
CA GLN A 102 1.85 2.47 -12.54
C GLN A 102 1.14 3.30 -11.46
N ALA A 103 1.57 4.55 -11.31
CA ALA A 103 0.91 5.52 -10.43
C ALA A 103 -0.44 5.93 -11.03
N ILE A 104 -1.53 5.71 -10.29
CA ILE A 104 -2.89 6.06 -10.71
C ILE A 104 -3.39 7.35 -10.10
N GLY A 105 -2.85 7.74 -8.96
CA GLY A 105 -3.28 8.92 -8.23
C GLY A 105 -2.57 9.07 -6.90
N ARG A 106 -3.06 9.99 -6.09
CA ARG A 106 -2.55 10.28 -4.75
C ARG A 106 -3.71 10.23 -3.75
N ILE A 107 -3.53 9.48 -2.68
CA ILE A 107 -4.48 9.44 -1.56
C ILE A 107 -3.95 10.29 -0.39
N ARG A 108 -4.79 11.18 0.12
CA ARG A 108 -4.51 12.01 1.29
C ARG A 108 -5.60 11.83 2.34
N ILE A 109 -5.21 11.55 3.56
CA ILE A 109 -6.10 11.41 4.73
C ILE A 109 -5.52 12.27 5.85
N PRO A 110 -5.97 13.53 5.98
CA PRO A 110 -5.38 14.50 6.93
C PRO A 110 -5.42 14.04 8.39
N ARG A 111 -6.51 13.40 8.80
CA ARG A 111 -6.70 12.90 10.18
C ARG A 111 -5.55 12.03 10.68
N ILE A 112 -4.94 11.26 9.79
CA ILE A 112 -3.86 10.32 10.14
C ILE A 112 -2.50 10.73 9.53
N GLY A 113 -2.42 11.90 8.89
CA GLY A 113 -1.21 12.39 8.24
C GLY A 113 -0.77 11.57 7.04
N LEU A 114 -1.71 10.86 6.39
CA LEU A 114 -1.40 10.08 5.18
C LEU A 114 -1.38 10.98 3.95
N ASP A 115 -0.31 10.89 3.18
CA ASP A 115 -0.16 11.44 1.83
C ASP A 115 0.73 10.51 1.01
N ARG A 116 0.14 9.71 0.10
CA ARG A 116 0.85 8.68 -0.68
C ARG A 116 0.31 8.57 -2.08
N VAL A 117 1.22 8.28 -3.02
CA VAL A 117 0.86 7.85 -4.37
C VAL A 117 0.29 6.44 -4.32
N VAL A 118 -0.82 6.21 -5.02
CA VAL A 118 -1.48 4.92 -5.19
C VAL A 118 -1.05 4.31 -6.51
N LEU A 119 -0.78 3.03 -6.49
CA LEU A 119 -0.34 2.24 -7.64
C LEU A 119 -1.49 1.40 -8.18
N GLU A 120 -1.47 1.10 -9.46
CA GLU A 120 -2.31 0.07 -10.04
C GLU A 120 -1.83 -1.32 -9.64
N GLY A 121 -2.75 -2.18 -9.23
CA GLY A 121 -2.48 -3.58 -8.93
C GLY A 121 -2.64 -4.50 -10.12
N VAL A 122 -2.54 -5.80 -9.89
CA VAL A 122 -2.83 -6.81 -10.90
C VAL A 122 -4.32 -7.12 -10.94
N ARG A 123 -4.82 -7.41 -12.15
CA ARG A 123 -6.20 -7.83 -12.40
C ARG A 123 -6.33 -9.35 -12.25
N LEU A 124 -6.12 -9.85 -11.05
CA LEU A 124 -6.32 -11.25 -10.70
C LEU A 124 -7.44 -11.35 -9.65
N PRO A 125 -8.09 -12.52 -9.53
CA PRO A 125 -9.10 -12.70 -8.50
C PRO A 125 -8.57 -12.23 -7.15
N PRO A 126 -9.37 -11.49 -6.38
CA PRO A 126 -8.89 -10.92 -5.14
C PRO A 126 -8.60 -12.04 -4.15
N SER A 127 -7.39 -12.00 -3.62
CA SER A 127 -7.06 -12.68 -2.39
C SER A 127 -6.52 -11.64 -1.43
N PHE A 128 -6.97 -11.63 -0.18
CA PHE A 128 -6.40 -10.75 0.83
C PHE A 128 -4.99 -11.16 1.26
N ASP A 129 -4.52 -12.35 0.90
CA ASP A 129 -3.13 -12.77 1.14
C ASP A 129 -2.12 -12.00 0.31
N GLY A 130 -2.61 -11.24 -0.68
CA GLY A 130 -1.85 -10.20 -1.35
C GLY A 130 -0.67 -10.70 -2.17
N LEU A 131 -0.52 -12.02 -2.40
CA LEU A 131 0.59 -12.61 -3.15
C LEU A 131 0.81 -11.90 -4.49
N TYR A 132 -0.28 -11.54 -5.17
CA TYR A 132 -0.23 -10.92 -6.49
C TYR A 132 0.03 -9.40 -6.45
N ASN A 133 -0.30 -8.71 -5.36
CA ASN A 133 -0.07 -7.28 -5.20
C ASN A 133 1.13 -6.94 -4.30
N GLN A 134 1.76 -7.92 -3.66
CA GLN A 134 2.85 -7.69 -2.69
C GLN A 134 4.04 -6.95 -3.30
N ALA A 135 4.35 -7.20 -4.57
CA ALA A 135 5.42 -6.50 -5.26
C ALA A 135 5.20 -4.98 -5.30
N PHE A 136 3.96 -4.54 -5.52
CA PHE A 136 3.60 -3.12 -5.61
C PHE A 136 3.28 -2.53 -4.22
N LEU A 137 2.73 -3.31 -3.30
CA LEU A 137 2.48 -2.89 -1.92
C LEU A 137 3.74 -2.43 -1.19
N ARG A 138 4.92 -2.93 -1.57
CA ARG A 138 6.20 -2.45 -1.04
C ARG A 138 6.49 -0.99 -1.40
N ASP A 139 6.00 -0.56 -2.55
CA ASP A 139 6.23 0.78 -3.10
C ASP A 139 5.18 1.78 -2.62
N GLY A 140 3.98 1.31 -2.23
CA GLY A 140 2.91 2.17 -1.70
C GLY A 140 1.54 1.49 -1.63
N PRO A 141 0.50 2.25 -1.25
CA PRO A 141 -0.87 1.80 -1.36
C PRO A 141 -1.18 1.37 -2.80
N THR A 142 -1.88 0.25 -2.95
CA THR A 142 -2.10 -0.38 -4.25
C THR A 142 -3.58 -0.64 -4.47
N HIS A 143 -4.09 -0.23 -5.61
CA HIS A 143 -5.46 -0.49 -6.07
C HIS A 143 -5.65 -1.99 -6.32
N TYR A 144 -6.80 -2.52 -5.97
CA TYR A 144 -7.22 -3.84 -6.41
C TYR A 144 -7.69 -3.75 -7.86
N GLY A 145 -6.86 -4.17 -8.81
CA GLY A 145 -7.12 -3.99 -10.24
C GLY A 145 -8.38 -4.71 -10.78
N THR A 146 -9.10 -5.44 -9.94
CA THR A 146 -10.41 -6.02 -10.23
C THR A 146 -11.57 -5.13 -9.79
N THR A 147 -11.30 -4.03 -9.12
CA THR A 147 -12.30 -3.02 -8.76
C THR A 147 -12.18 -1.81 -9.69
N PRO A 148 -13.25 -1.01 -9.87
CA PRO A 148 -13.19 0.15 -10.76
C PRO A 148 -12.28 1.26 -10.24
N LEU A 149 -11.78 2.10 -11.14
CA LEU A 149 -11.10 3.35 -10.80
C LEU A 149 -12.11 4.38 -10.25
N PRO A 150 -11.64 5.42 -9.52
CA PRO A 150 -12.50 6.51 -9.07
C PRO A 150 -13.31 7.10 -10.24
N GLY A 151 -14.65 7.09 -10.13
CA GLY A 151 -15.55 7.62 -11.13
C GLY A 151 -16.09 6.60 -12.14
N GLU A 152 -15.49 5.42 -12.32
CA GLU A 152 -16.02 4.37 -13.22
C GLU A 152 -17.14 3.54 -12.60
N GLY A 153 -17.20 3.48 -11.30
CA GLY A 153 -18.14 2.68 -10.55
C GLY A 153 -17.71 2.59 -9.10
N ARG A 154 -18.24 1.61 -8.39
CA ARG A 154 -17.92 1.42 -6.96
C ARG A 154 -17.87 -0.03 -6.52
N PRO A 155 -17.05 -0.28 -5.47
CA PRO A 155 -16.13 0.66 -4.84
C PRO A 155 -14.76 0.70 -5.54
N PHE A 156 -14.08 1.83 -5.45
CA PHE A 156 -12.63 1.92 -5.67
C PHE A 156 -11.92 1.35 -4.44
N ALA A 157 -11.19 0.23 -4.58
CA ALA A 157 -10.60 -0.46 -3.44
C ALA A 157 -9.07 -0.38 -3.44
N VAL A 158 -8.47 -0.07 -2.26
CA VAL A 158 -7.03 0.12 -2.09
C VAL A 158 -6.51 -0.65 -0.89
N ALA A 159 -5.45 -1.44 -1.11
CA ALA A 159 -4.69 -2.09 -0.04
C ALA A 159 -3.48 -1.25 0.38
N GLY A 160 -3.04 -1.41 1.62
CA GLY A 160 -1.78 -0.84 2.11
C GLY A 160 -1.20 -1.61 3.28
N HIS A 161 0.13 -1.59 3.39
CA HIS A 161 0.81 -2.21 4.53
C HIS A 161 0.47 -1.55 5.85
N ARG A 162 0.36 -2.37 6.92
CA ARG A 162 0.09 -1.90 8.27
C ARG A 162 1.37 -1.56 9.05
N THR A 163 2.47 -2.31 8.84
CA THR A 163 3.65 -2.27 9.71
C THR A 163 4.99 -2.20 9.00
N THR A 164 5.01 -2.42 7.67
CA THR A 164 6.22 -2.46 6.86
C THR A 164 6.16 -1.44 5.72
N TYR A 165 7.29 -1.17 5.07
CA TYR A 165 7.41 -0.30 3.90
C TYR A 165 6.76 1.07 4.11
N GLY A 166 7.16 1.73 5.21
CA GLY A 166 6.62 3.02 5.61
C GLY A 166 5.20 2.98 6.18
N ALA A 167 4.64 1.78 6.33
CA ALA A 167 3.37 1.49 7.02
C ALA A 167 2.25 2.51 6.68
N PRO A 168 1.91 2.71 5.40
CA PRO A 168 1.01 3.79 5.00
C PRO A 168 -0.34 3.73 5.71
N PHE A 169 -0.83 2.51 6.00
CA PHE A 169 -2.11 2.31 6.64
C PHE A 169 -2.03 1.94 8.14
N TYR A 170 -0.90 2.30 8.80
CA TYR A 170 -0.72 2.01 10.23
C TYR A 170 -1.84 2.55 11.11
N ARG A 171 -2.27 3.80 10.83
CA ARG A 171 -3.24 4.55 11.64
C ARG A 171 -4.69 4.48 11.15
N LEU A 172 -5.04 3.59 10.19
CA LEU A 172 -6.42 3.50 9.69
C LEU A 172 -7.47 3.25 10.79
N ASN A 173 -7.07 2.59 11.89
CA ASN A 173 -7.96 2.39 13.03
C ASN A 173 -8.27 3.67 13.83
N GLN A 174 -7.63 4.78 13.52
CA GLN A 174 -7.91 6.09 14.15
C GLN A 174 -8.96 6.89 13.38
N LEU A 175 -9.41 6.37 12.24
CA LEU A 175 -10.48 6.99 11.47
C LEU A 175 -11.84 6.72 12.11
N SER A 176 -12.70 7.70 11.99
CA SER A 176 -14.09 7.68 12.47
C SER A 176 -15.03 8.14 11.36
N PRO A 177 -16.32 7.78 11.41
CA PRO A 177 -17.31 8.31 10.49
C PRO A 177 -17.24 9.84 10.39
N GLY A 178 -17.27 10.35 9.14
CA GLY A 178 -17.14 11.77 8.82
C GLY A 178 -15.72 12.23 8.48
N ASP A 179 -14.67 11.46 8.81
CA ASP A 179 -13.28 11.82 8.43
C ASP A 179 -13.13 11.88 6.90
N GLY A 180 -12.36 12.87 6.42
CA GLY A 180 -12.16 13.10 4.98
C GLY A 180 -11.03 12.26 4.40
N ILE A 181 -11.29 11.68 3.22
CA ILE A 181 -10.32 11.00 2.38
C ILE A 181 -10.37 11.66 1.01
N PHE A 182 -9.20 12.04 0.46
CA PHE A 182 -9.08 12.71 -0.82
C PHE A 182 -8.26 11.85 -1.76
N VAL A 183 -8.79 11.56 -2.94
CA VAL A 183 -8.09 10.85 -4.01
C VAL A 183 -7.96 11.78 -5.22
N THR A 184 -6.73 12.15 -5.54
CA THR A 184 -6.41 12.96 -6.71
C THR A 184 -5.87 12.09 -7.82
N THR A 185 -6.53 12.08 -8.97
CA THR A 185 -6.15 11.36 -10.19
C THR A 185 -5.73 12.34 -11.28
N PRO A 186 -5.17 11.89 -12.42
CA PRO A 186 -4.94 12.74 -13.58
C PRO A 186 -6.18 13.41 -14.15
N TYR A 187 -7.38 12.89 -13.86
CA TYR A 187 -8.65 13.36 -14.42
C TYR A 187 -9.60 14.03 -13.41
N GLY A 188 -9.29 13.99 -12.11
CA GLY A 188 -10.16 14.63 -11.12
C GLY A 188 -9.69 14.48 -9.68
N VAL A 189 -10.43 15.16 -8.79
CA VAL A 189 -10.30 15.05 -7.33
C VAL A 189 -11.60 14.49 -6.79
N PHE A 190 -11.50 13.40 -6.04
CA PHE A 190 -12.60 12.70 -5.41
C PHE A 190 -12.48 12.87 -3.90
N GLU A 191 -13.51 13.40 -3.29
CA GLU A 191 -13.60 13.60 -1.84
C GLU A 191 -14.55 12.57 -1.27
N TYR A 192 -14.08 11.80 -0.28
CA TYR A 192 -14.87 10.78 0.38
C TYR A 192 -14.99 11.11 1.87
N ARG A 193 -16.08 10.64 2.47
CA ARG A 193 -16.30 10.65 3.92
C ARG A 193 -16.36 9.23 4.44
N VAL A 194 -15.58 8.95 5.48
CA VAL A 194 -15.61 7.64 6.15
C VAL A 194 -17.02 7.37 6.65
N ALA A 195 -17.58 6.24 6.26
CA ALA A 195 -18.88 5.75 6.72
C ALA A 195 -18.74 4.72 7.85
N LYS A 196 -17.76 3.81 7.72
CA LYS A 196 -17.59 2.69 8.63
C LYS A 196 -16.13 2.24 8.71
N VAL A 197 -15.70 1.81 9.91
CA VAL A 197 -14.41 1.16 10.15
C VAL A 197 -14.66 -0.12 10.95
N THR A 198 -14.24 -1.26 10.43
CA THR A 198 -14.46 -2.56 11.08
C THR A 198 -13.36 -3.57 10.71
N ALA A 199 -13.14 -4.56 11.58
CA ALA A 199 -12.26 -5.67 11.31
C ALA A 199 -13.07 -6.90 10.86
N VAL A 200 -12.71 -7.46 9.70
CA VAL A 200 -13.36 -8.63 9.08
C VAL A 200 -12.42 -9.84 9.06
N SER A 201 -12.94 -11.02 8.68
CA SER A 201 -12.12 -12.19 8.39
C SER A 201 -11.09 -11.89 7.29
N PRO A 202 -9.88 -12.47 7.34
CA PRO A 202 -8.90 -12.31 6.26
C PRO A 202 -9.38 -12.90 4.92
N ASP A 203 -10.37 -13.80 4.94
CA ASP A 203 -10.89 -14.45 3.73
C ASP A 203 -12.15 -13.78 3.18
N ASP A 204 -12.69 -12.77 3.88
CA ASP A 204 -13.89 -12.05 3.43
C ASP A 204 -13.55 -11.01 2.37
N VAL A 205 -13.36 -11.47 1.13
CA VAL A 205 -13.10 -10.61 -0.03
C VAL A 205 -14.36 -9.89 -0.54
N SER A 206 -15.56 -10.24 -0.06
CA SER A 206 -16.81 -9.62 -0.49
C SER A 206 -16.83 -8.11 -0.21
N VAL A 207 -16.13 -7.68 0.83
CA VAL A 207 -15.99 -6.26 1.21
C VAL A 207 -15.41 -5.39 0.09
N LEU A 208 -14.64 -5.97 -0.84
CA LEU A 208 -14.04 -5.24 -1.98
C LEU A 208 -15.09 -4.90 -3.06
N TYR A 209 -16.26 -5.53 -3.00
CA TYR A 209 -17.34 -5.38 -3.98
C TYR A 209 -18.64 -4.87 -3.36
N ASP A 210 -18.57 -4.39 -2.12
CA ASP A 210 -19.73 -3.82 -1.44
C ASP A 210 -20.13 -2.49 -2.09
N ARG A 211 -21.10 -2.59 -3.01
CA ARG A 211 -21.61 -1.45 -3.80
C ARG A 211 -22.41 -0.42 -2.97
N GLY A 212 -22.57 -0.67 -1.67
CA GLY A 212 -23.11 0.31 -0.74
C GLY A 212 -22.19 1.51 -0.52
N TYR A 213 -20.89 1.38 -0.90
CA TYR A 213 -19.86 2.39 -0.66
C TYR A 213 -19.07 2.70 -1.92
N ASP A 214 -18.42 3.89 -1.97
CA ASP A 214 -17.67 4.36 -3.13
C ASP A 214 -16.17 4.09 -3.02
N LEU A 215 -15.65 3.95 -1.78
CA LEU A 215 -14.23 3.68 -1.49
C LEU A 215 -14.10 2.61 -0.41
N VAL A 216 -13.15 1.70 -0.62
CA VAL A 216 -12.75 0.70 0.38
C VAL A 216 -11.23 0.75 0.60
N LEU A 217 -10.77 0.93 1.84
CA LEU A 217 -9.37 0.79 2.21
C LEU A 217 -9.18 -0.44 3.08
N THR A 218 -8.14 -1.24 2.80
CA THR A 218 -7.87 -2.47 3.53
C THR A 218 -6.43 -2.56 4.04
N THR A 219 -6.25 -3.13 5.23
CA THR A 219 -4.93 -3.42 5.80
C THR A 219 -4.98 -4.59 6.78
N CYS A 220 -3.83 -5.13 7.15
CA CYS A 220 -3.74 -6.17 8.17
C CYS A 220 -4.20 -5.68 9.56
N HIS A 221 -4.80 -6.59 10.36
CA HIS A 221 -5.23 -6.29 11.73
C HIS A 221 -5.10 -7.54 12.63
N PRO A 222 -4.68 -7.39 13.93
CA PRO A 222 -4.05 -6.19 14.49
C PRO A 222 -2.66 -5.94 13.89
N PRO A 223 -1.99 -4.80 14.22
CA PRO A 223 -0.62 -4.55 13.82
C PRO A 223 0.30 -5.74 14.19
N TYR A 224 1.27 -6.07 13.31
CA TYR A 224 2.19 -7.20 13.44
C TYR A 224 1.54 -8.60 13.39
N ARG A 225 0.23 -8.68 13.20
CA ARG A 225 -0.51 -9.92 12.99
C ARG A 225 -1.49 -9.75 11.83
N ALA A 226 -1.64 -10.77 10.99
CA ALA A 226 -2.56 -10.75 9.87
C ALA A 226 -3.84 -11.60 10.16
N ALA A 227 -4.23 -11.67 11.44
CA ALA A 227 -5.36 -12.49 11.88
C ALA A 227 -6.72 -12.00 11.34
N LYS A 228 -6.82 -10.71 11.01
CA LYS A 228 -8.01 -10.07 10.42
C LYS A 228 -7.57 -9.04 9.38
N ARG A 229 -8.55 -8.45 8.68
CA ARG A 229 -8.37 -7.24 7.88
C ARG A 229 -9.15 -6.09 8.52
N LEU A 230 -8.47 -4.96 8.71
CA LEU A 230 -9.15 -3.71 9.00
C LEU A 230 -9.63 -3.14 7.67
N VAL A 231 -10.89 -2.81 7.61
CA VAL A 231 -11.54 -2.24 6.43
C VAL A 231 -12.16 -0.90 6.80
N VAL A 232 -11.96 0.08 5.94
CA VAL A 232 -12.58 1.40 6.00
C VAL A 232 -13.44 1.55 4.76
N TRP A 233 -14.73 1.80 4.94
CA TRP A 233 -15.66 2.15 3.87
C TRP A 233 -15.93 3.65 3.91
N ALA A 234 -16.06 4.26 2.74
CA ALA A 234 -16.34 5.67 2.63
C ALA A 234 -17.23 5.97 1.41
N ASP A 235 -18.04 7.01 1.54
CA ASP A 235 -18.95 7.49 0.50
C ASP A 235 -18.39 8.73 -0.17
N LEU A 236 -18.65 8.87 -1.48
CA LEU A 236 -18.28 10.06 -2.25
C LEU A 236 -19.08 11.26 -1.75
N SER A 237 -18.40 12.31 -1.36
CA SER A 237 -19.01 13.56 -0.85
C SER A 237 -18.74 14.77 -1.73
N GLY A 238 -17.77 14.67 -2.63
CA GLY A 238 -17.42 15.74 -3.56
C GLY A 238 -16.61 15.23 -4.75
N LEU A 239 -16.80 15.86 -5.90
CA LEU A 239 -16.14 15.52 -7.15
C LEU A 239 -15.79 16.79 -7.93
N THR A 240 -14.52 16.94 -8.28
CA THR A 240 -14.05 17.97 -9.21
C THR A 240 -13.35 17.30 -10.38
N VAL A 241 -13.94 17.40 -11.57
CA VAL A 241 -13.38 16.82 -12.80
C VAL A 241 -12.49 17.83 -13.51
N ARG A 242 -11.35 17.41 -14.00
CA ARG A 242 -10.43 18.26 -14.78
C ARG A 242 -11.01 18.54 -16.18
N GLY A 243 -10.67 19.71 -16.73
CA GLY A 243 -11.19 20.11 -18.06
C GLY A 243 -12.54 20.83 -18.03
N ASN A 244 -12.99 21.24 -16.86
CA ASN A 244 -14.24 21.98 -16.65
C ASN A 244 -14.09 23.52 -16.72
N ARG A 245 -12.97 24.01 -17.33
CA ARG A 245 -12.75 25.46 -17.59
C ARG A 245 -12.62 25.72 -19.06
#